data_f2df27e895aa9888021d25853655eae5
#
_entry.id   f2df27e895aa9888021d25853655eae5
#
_cell.length_a   1.000
_cell.length_b   1.000
_cell.length_c   1.000
_cell.angle_alpha   90.00
_cell.angle_beta   90.00
_cell.angle_gamma   90.00
#
_symmetry.space_group_name_H-M   'P 1'
#
loop_
_entity.id
_entity.type
_entity.pdbx_description
1 polymer ?
#
loop_
_entity_poly.entity_id
_entity_poly.type
_entity_poly.pdbx_seq_one_letter_code
_entity_poly.pdbx_strand_id
1 'polypeptide(L)'
;MKKPTLHEVTCPHCHATQSEPEGVISTNCRSCGKYFKLGGKSNARATRAPKTTREVFCVKCGAPNLVASAALSTQCIRCSHYLELGDKVVKGVHTGKLYAYDDVIFAEGSSFKGMEATGRRMEVHGKIFSKLRATEEIIAMAGSSISGELHALVVRIERGATVKVQELSCARLLVGGAVEISGLLTATEIILSDGAVFSGRLNIPESKLKVESGASVHFDSITCGELTVEGKVALGTSLSAENVVVHSGGSLTSPVIRAARIEVSPGGTLQALIEKYVPREAPKAPEPEIKPDPETEAEAA
;
A
#
# COMPACT_ATOMS: atom_id res chain seq x y z
N MET A 1 -43.10 13.52 -36.67
CA MET A 1 -42.03 12.57 -36.47
C MET A 1 -41.54 12.08 -37.82
N LYS A 2 -40.26 12.30 -38.19
CA LYS A 2 -39.72 11.77 -39.45
C LYS A 2 -39.55 10.24 -39.29
N LYS A 3 -40.06 9.44 -40.23
CA LYS A 3 -39.86 8.01 -40.26
C LYS A 3 -38.37 7.72 -40.40
N PRO A 4 -37.77 6.80 -39.67
CA PRO A 4 -36.37 6.44 -39.82
C PRO A 4 -36.16 5.86 -41.24
N THR A 5 -35.10 6.31 -41.91
CA THR A 5 -34.66 5.74 -43.17
C THR A 5 -34.09 4.35 -42.91
N LEU A 6 -34.57 3.34 -43.59
CA LEU A 6 -34.11 1.97 -43.50
C LEU A 6 -33.16 1.65 -44.66
N HIS A 7 -32.11 0.90 -44.43
CA HIS A 7 -31.23 0.37 -45.46
C HIS A 7 -31.10 -1.15 -45.33
N GLU A 8 -30.92 -1.81 -46.45
CA GLU A 8 -30.74 -3.26 -46.52
C GLU A 8 -29.30 -3.63 -46.22
N VAL A 9 -29.12 -4.64 -45.35
CA VAL A 9 -27.83 -5.16 -44.96
C VAL A 9 -27.82 -6.70 -45.08
N THR A 10 -26.73 -7.25 -45.59
CA THR A 10 -26.58 -8.69 -45.78
C THR A 10 -25.70 -9.30 -44.70
N CYS A 11 -26.19 -10.34 -44.07
CA CYS A 11 -25.44 -11.07 -43.03
C CYS A 11 -24.22 -11.78 -43.65
N PRO A 12 -22.99 -11.58 -43.15
CA PRO A 12 -21.79 -12.26 -43.67
C PRO A 12 -21.74 -13.76 -43.32
N HIS A 13 -22.61 -14.23 -42.45
CA HIS A 13 -22.58 -15.63 -42.00
C HIS A 13 -23.57 -16.56 -42.75
N CYS A 14 -24.74 -16.04 -43.09
CA CYS A 14 -25.79 -16.84 -43.75
C CYS A 14 -26.36 -16.19 -44.99
N HIS A 15 -25.84 -15.04 -45.40
CA HIS A 15 -26.22 -14.26 -46.60
C HIS A 15 -27.69 -13.80 -46.59
N ALA A 16 -28.42 -13.93 -45.49
CA ALA A 16 -29.78 -13.38 -45.40
C ALA A 16 -29.75 -11.85 -45.34
N THR A 17 -30.65 -11.19 -46.07
CA THR A 17 -30.80 -9.74 -46.09
C THR A 17 -31.83 -9.28 -45.07
N GLN A 18 -31.55 -8.21 -44.36
CA GLN A 18 -32.46 -7.61 -43.36
C GLN A 18 -32.38 -6.08 -43.44
N SER A 19 -33.46 -5.40 -43.06
CA SER A 19 -33.54 -3.93 -43.06
C SER A 19 -33.19 -3.38 -41.69
N GLU A 20 -32.25 -2.45 -41.61
CA GLU A 20 -31.81 -1.80 -40.40
C GLU A 20 -31.93 -0.27 -40.50
N PRO A 21 -32.19 0.46 -39.42
CA PRO A 21 -32.19 1.91 -39.41
C PRO A 21 -30.84 2.50 -39.78
N GLU A 22 -30.84 3.61 -40.47
CA GLU A 22 -29.62 4.35 -40.79
C GLU A 22 -28.94 4.81 -39.50
N GLY A 23 -27.59 4.59 -39.43
CA GLY A 23 -26.78 4.89 -38.24
C GLY A 23 -26.55 3.73 -37.29
N VAL A 24 -27.18 2.56 -37.49
CA VAL A 24 -26.87 1.35 -36.76
C VAL A 24 -25.50 0.82 -37.21
N ILE A 25 -24.57 0.66 -36.25
CA ILE A 25 -23.20 0.21 -36.50
C ILE A 25 -23.02 -1.30 -36.45
N SER A 26 -23.97 -2.00 -35.79
CA SER A 26 -23.94 -3.45 -35.66
C SER A 26 -25.33 -4.00 -35.34
N THR A 27 -25.59 -5.25 -35.74
CA THR A 27 -26.88 -5.91 -35.50
C THR A 27 -26.69 -7.42 -35.35
N ASN A 28 -27.72 -8.10 -34.87
CA ASN A 28 -27.80 -9.56 -34.89
C ASN A 28 -28.62 -9.99 -36.13
N CYS A 29 -28.14 -10.98 -36.83
CA CYS A 29 -28.90 -11.54 -37.98
C CYS A 29 -30.21 -12.18 -37.49
N ARG A 30 -31.32 -11.74 -38.05
CA ARG A 30 -32.66 -12.26 -37.73
C ARG A 30 -32.85 -13.73 -38.19
N SER A 31 -32.04 -14.17 -39.16
CA SER A 31 -32.11 -15.53 -39.70
C SER A 31 -31.22 -16.53 -38.95
N CYS A 32 -29.95 -16.21 -38.63
CA CYS A 32 -29.01 -17.14 -38.00
C CYS A 32 -28.61 -16.73 -36.58
N GLY A 33 -29.11 -15.62 -36.06
CA GLY A 33 -28.80 -15.13 -34.70
C GLY A 33 -27.40 -14.58 -34.47
N LYS A 34 -26.50 -14.68 -35.44
CA LYS A 34 -25.11 -14.25 -35.29
C LYS A 34 -24.97 -12.72 -35.39
N TYR A 35 -24.16 -12.18 -34.51
CA TYR A 35 -23.77 -10.78 -34.49
C TYR A 35 -22.86 -10.44 -35.67
N PHE A 36 -23.08 -9.28 -36.30
CA PHE A 36 -22.17 -8.72 -37.29
C PHE A 36 -22.22 -7.18 -37.34
N LYS A 37 -21.12 -6.59 -37.80
CA LYS A 37 -21.01 -5.15 -37.94
C LYS A 37 -21.51 -4.72 -39.31
N LEU A 38 -22.30 -3.67 -39.35
CA LEU A 38 -22.74 -3.05 -40.57
C LEU A 38 -21.64 -2.12 -41.06
N GLY A 39 -21.24 -2.26 -42.34
CA GLY A 39 -20.18 -1.47 -42.94
C GLY A 39 -20.53 0.01 -43.06
N GLY A 40 -20.54 0.72 -41.96
CA GLY A 40 -20.26 2.15 -41.98
C GLY A 40 -18.78 2.31 -42.27
N LYS A 41 -18.38 3.26 -43.10
CA LYS A 41 -16.98 3.72 -43.19
C LYS A 41 -16.53 3.92 -41.75
N SER A 42 -15.90 2.92 -41.20
CA SER A 42 -15.21 3.07 -39.95
C SER A 42 -14.21 4.19 -40.20
N ASN A 43 -14.47 5.38 -39.66
CA ASN A 43 -13.36 6.12 -39.13
C ASN A 43 -12.76 5.15 -38.09
N ALA A 44 -12.08 4.14 -38.60
CA ALA A 44 -11.09 3.42 -37.85
C ALA A 44 -10.07 4.50 -37.49
N ARG A 45 -10.36 5.22 -36.40
CA ARG A 45 -9.29 5.63 -35.54
C ARG A 45 -8.56 4.31 -35.35
N ALA A 46 -7.52 4.14 -36.17
CA ALA A 46 -6.56 3.08 -35.93
C ALA A 46 -6.29 3.14 -34.43
N THR A 47 -6.85 2.18 -33.71
CA THR A 47 -6.50 1.97 -32.34
C THR A 47 -5.03 1.62 -32.41
N ARG A 48 -4.19 2.68 -32.33
CA ARG A 48 -2.76 2.49 -32.11
C ARG A 48 -2.70 1.48 -30.99
N ALA A 49 -2.14 0.31 -31.29
CA ALA A 49 -1.89 -0.69 -30.28
C ALA A 49 -1.33 0.05 -29.06
N PRO A 50 -1.86 -0.18 -27.87
CA PRO A 50 -1.42 0.54 -26.69
C PRO A 50 0.09 0.37 -26.61
N LYS A 51 0.81 1.48 -26.56
CA LYS A 51 2.29 1.48 -26.58
C LYS A 51 2.87 0.77 -25.38
N THR A 52 2.08 0.61 -24.31
CA THR A 52 2.45 -0.05 -23.07
C THR A 52 1.30 -0.91 -22.57
N THR A 53 1.64 -2.07 -22.04
CA THR A 53 0.71 -2.97 -21.35
C THR A 53 1.16 -3.15 -19.91
N ARG A 54 0.21 -3.45 -19.02
CA ARG A 54 0.46 -3.84 -17.63
C ARG A 54 -0.23 -5.15 -17.33
N GLU A 55 0.32 -5.92 -16.41
CA GLU A 55 -0.29 -7.11 -15.90
C GLU A 55 -1.14 -6.77 -14.67
N VAL A 56 -2.37 -7.31 -14.62
CA VAL A 56 -3.27 -7.20 -13.49
C VAL A 56 -3.81 -8.57 -13.11
N PHE A 57 -3.84 -8.88 -11.81
CA PHE A 57 -4.31 -10.17 -11.32
C PHE A 57 -5.79 -10.10 -10.95
N CYS A 58 -6.58 -11.04 -11.41
CA CYS A 58 -8.01 -11.09 -11.10
C CYS A 58 -8.26 -11.31 -9.60
N VAL A 59 -8.99 -10.41 -8.94
CA VAL A 59 -9.33 -10.51 -7.51
C VAL A 59 -10.19 -11.73 -7.17
N LYS A 60 -10.86 -12.34 -8.17
CA LYS A 60 -11.73 -13.50 -7.97
C LYS A 60 -11.01 -14.83 -8.13
N CYS A 61 -10.13 -14.97 -9.12
CA CYS A 61 -9.51 -16.26 -9.46
C CYS A 61 -7.97 -16.22 -9.51
N GLY A 62 -7.35 -15.09 -9.21
CA GLY A 62 -5.89 -14.90 -9.22
C GLY A 62 -5.23 -14.94 -10.60
N ALA A 63 -5.99 -15.13 -11.71
CA ALA A 63 -5.39 -15.26 -13.03
C ALA A 63 -4.79 -13.91 -13.50
N PRO A 64 -3.59 -13.93 -14.11
CA PRO A 64 -2.99 -12.75 -14.71
C PRO A 64 -3.77 -12.33 -15.98
N ASN A 65 -3.90 -11.04 -16.17
CA ASN A 65 -4.54 -10.43 -17.34
C ASN A 65 -3.62 -9.33 -17.86
N LEU A 66 -3.20 -9.42 -19.10
CA LEU A 66 -2.42 -8.38 -19.75
C LEU A 66 -3.37 -7.34 -20.33
N VAL A 67 -3.30 -6.11 -19.84
CA VAL A 67 -4.21 -5.01 -20.24
C VAL A 67 -3.41 -3.82 -20.73
N ALA A 68 -4.04 -2.97 -21.57
CA ALA A 68 -3.45 -1.69 -21.92
C ALA A 68 -3.23 -0.85 -20.65
N SER A 69 -2.10 -0.16 -20.52
CA SER A 69 -1.81 0.66 -19.33
C SER A 69 -2.85 1.75 -19.08
N ALA A 70 -3.51 2.27 -20.13
CA ALA A 70 -4.59 3.24 -20.03
C ALA A 70 -6.00 2.63 -19.94
N ALA A 71 -6.13 1.30 -19.79
CA ALA A 71 -7.44 0.67 -19.67
C ALA A 71 -8.06 0.99 -18.31
N LEU A 72 -9.31 1.43 -18.32
CA LEU A 72 -10.11 1.71 -17.12
C LEU A 72 -10.90 0.49 -16.64
N SER A 73 -11.03 -0.53 -17.48
CA SER A 73 -11.69 -1.79 -17.13
C SER A 73 -11.29 -2.91 -18.08
N THR A 74 -11.48 -4.14 -17.63
CA THR A 74 -11.33 -5.35 -18.46
C THR A 74 -12.22 -6.47 -17.93
N GLN A 75 -12.31 -7.57 -18.65
CA GLN A 75 -12.84 -8.83 -18.14
C GLN A 75 -11.71 -9.83 -17.98
N CYS A 76 -11.74 -10.57 -16.88
CA CYS A 76 -10.78 -11.64 -16.64
C CYS A 76 -10.91 -12.72 -17.73
N ILE A 77 -9.82 -13.04 -18.39
CA ILE A 77 -9.78 -14.03 -19.46
C ILE A 77 -10.14 -15.44 -18.97
N ARG A 78 -9.96 -15.74 -17.68
CA ARG A 78 -10.20 -17.07 -17.09
C ARG A 78 -11.60 -17.25 -16.54
N CYS A 79 -12.15 -16.25 -15.82
CA CYS A 79 -13.44 -16.40 -15.12
C CYS A 79 -14.49 -15.37 -15.53
N SER A 80 -14.20 -14.53 -16.54
CA SER A 80 -15.06 -13.45 -17.07
C SER A 80 -15.52 -12.43 -16.01
N HIS A 81 -14.85 -12.40 -14.83
CA HIS A 81 -15.15 -11.39 -13.83
C HIS A 81 -14.74 -10.01 -14.34
N TYR A 82 -15.63 -9.03 -14.18
CA TYR A 82 -15.37 -7.64 -14.56
C TYR A 82 -14.37 -7.01 -13.58
N LEU A 83 -13.30 -6.42 -14.11
CA LEU A 83 -12.25 -5.76 -13.35
C LEU A 83 -12.28 -4.27 -13.69
N GLU A 84 -12.55 -3.45 -12.70
CA GLU A 84 -12.48 -2.00 -12.79
C GLU A 84 -11.06 -1.57 -12.44
N LEU A 85 -10.35 -0.92 -13.37
CA LEU A 85 -8.92 -0.65 -13.31
C LEU A 85 -8.58 0.82 -13.04
N GLY A 86 -9.58 1.71 -13.05
CA GLY A 86 -9.36 3.13 -12.83
C GLY A 86 -9.25 3.50 -11.34
N ASP A 87 -8.87 4.74 -11.10
CA ASP A 87 -8.82 5.33 -9.77
C ASP A 87 -10.20 5.32 -9.10
N LYS A 88 -10.21 5.15 -7.78
CA LYS A 88 -11.44 5.19 -6.99
C LYS A 88 -11.44 6.34 -6.01
N VAL A 89 -12.50 7.15 -6.07
CA VAL A 89 -12.73 8.22 -5.10
C VAL A 89 -13.87 7.80 -4.17
N VAL A 90 -13.55 7.60 -2.90
CA VAL A 90 -14.51 7.24 -1.85
C VAL A 90 -15.03 8.51 -1.20
N LYS A 91 -16.36 8.73 -1.28
CA LYS A 91 -17.06 9.87 -0.68
C LYS A 91 -18.13 9.38 0.29
N GLY A 92 -18.34 10.13 1.38
CA GLY A 92 -19.32 9.78 2.39
C GLY A 92 -18.95 8.51 3.18
N VAL A 93 -19.95 7.75 3.62
CA VAL A 93 -19.74 6.53 4.41
C VAL A 93 -19.73 5.32 3.50
N HIS A 94 -18.65 4.55 3.57
CA HIS A 94 -18.49 3.31 2.82
C HIS A 94 -18.24 2.14 3.77
N THR A 95 -18.97 1.03 3.56
CA THR A 95 -18.84 -0.22 4.32
C THR A 95 -18.58 -1.38 3.35
N GLY A 96 -17.89 -2.41 3.81
CA GLY A 96 -17.57 -3.57 2.98
C GLY A 96 -16.10 -3.59 2.55
N LYS A 97 -15.81 -4.38 1.51
CA LYS A 97 -14.46 -4.49 0.94
C LYS A 97 -14.31 -3.54 -0.24
N LEU A 98 -13.18 -2.88 -0.32
CA LEU A 98 -12.82 -2.01 -1.44
C LEU A 98 -11.59 -2.58 -2.15
N TYR A 99 -11.76 -2.91 -3.43
CA TYR A 99 -10.66 -3.36 -4.27
C TYR A 99 -10.46 -2.38 -5.42
N ALA A 100 -9.25 -1.88 -5.57
CA ALA A 100 -8.83 -1.06 -6.70
C ALA A 100 -7.50 -1.60 -7.24
N TYR A 101 -7.28 -1.45 -8.54
CA TYR A 101 -6.01 -1.78 -9.18
C TYR A 101 -5.07 -0.58 -9.27
N ASP A 102 -5.65 0.60 -9.26
CA ASP A 102 -4.95 1.88 -9.29
C ASP A 102 -5.13 2.63 -7.96
N ASP A 103 -5.19 3.94 -8.01
CA ASP A 103 -5.17 4.78 -6.84
C ASP A 103 -6.54 4.83 -6.15
N VAL A 104 -6.53 4.95 -4.83
CA VAL A 104 -7.73 5.13 -4.02
C VAL A 104 -7.60 6.44 -3.25
N ILE A 105 -8.57 7.33 -3.44
CA ILE A 105 -8.64 8.60 -2.72
C ILE A 105 -9.84 8.56 -1.78
N PHE A 106 -9.59 8.57 -0.49
CA PHE A 106 -10.63 8.78 0.52
C PHE A 106 -10.80 10.28 0.74
N ALA A 107 -11.84 10.85 0.12
CA ALA A 107 -12.08 12.29 0.12
C ALA A 107 -12.29 12.85 1.54
N GLU A 108 -12.14 14.16 1.69
CA GLU A 108 -12.45 14.86 2.94
C GLU A 108 -13.89 14.59 3.39
N GLY A 109 -14.09 14.38 4.69
CA GLY A 109 -15.38 14.02 5.27
C GLY A 109 -15.83 12.58 5.00
N SER A 110 -15.07 11.78 4.23
CA SER A 110 -15.39 10.36 4.05
C SER A 110 -15.12 9.54 5.31
N SER A 111 -15.85 8.43 5.44
CA SER A 111 -15.63 7.45 6.50
C SER A 111 -15.67 6.04 5.93
N PHE A 112 -14.56 5.33 6.01
CA PHE A 112 -14.48 3.93 5.60
C PHE A 112 -14.48 3.02 6.83
N LYS A 113 -15.53 2.19 6.94
CA LYS A 113 -15.74 1.22 8.03
C LYS A 113 -15.82 -0.22 7.51
N GLY A 114 -15.13 -0.46 6.42
CA GLY A 114 -15.08 -1.77 5.77
C GLY A 114 -14.12 -2.74 6.47
N MET A 115 -14.03 -3.95 5.94
CA MET A 115 -13.06 -4.93 6.43
C MET A 115 -11.65 -4.63 5.93
N GLU A 116 -11.53 -4.28 4.65
CA GLU A 116 -10.25 -4.08 3.98
C GLU A 116 -10.41 -3.19 2.75
N ALA A 117 -9.41 -2.33 2.52
CA ALA A 117 -9.25 -1.63 1.25
C ALA A 117 -7.89 -1.97 0.65
N THR A 118 -7.88 -2.27 -0.66
CA THR A 118 -6.66 -2.55 -1.41
C THR A 118 -6.54 -1.64 -2.62
N GLY A 119 -5.32 -1.23 -2.94
CA GLY A 119 -5.03 -0.37 -4.08
C GLY A 119 -3.53 -0.28 -4.34
N ARG A 120 -3.15 0.44 -5.40
CA ARG A 120 -1.75 0.72 -5.70
C ARG A 120 -1.21 1.80 -4.76
N ARG A 121 -1.83 2.95 -4.75
CA ARG A 121 -1.57 4.08 -3.84
C ARG A 121 -2.87 4.49 -3.16
N MET A 122 -2.79 4.87 -1.89
CA MET A 122 -3.94 5.33 -1.13
C MET A 122 -3.68 6.70 -0.54
N GLU A 123 -4.57 7.65 -0.82
CA GLU A 123 -4.55 8.99 -0.24
C GLU A 123 -5.75 9.16 0.67
N VAL A 124 -5.50 9.47 1.94
CA VAL A 124 -6.54 9.49 2.97
C VAL A 124 -6.71 10.91 3.49
N HIS A 125 -7.87 11.53 3.21
CA HIS A 125 -8.29 12.82 3.79
C HIS A 125 -9.40 12.64 4.84
N GLY A 126 -10.00 11.45 4.91
CA GLY A 126 -11.14 11.14 5.77
C GLY A 126 -10.78 10.30 7.00
N LYS A 127 -11.78 9.56 7.50
CA LYS A 127 -11.64 8.67 8.65
C LYS A 127 -11.68 7.23 8.21
N ILE A 128 -10.67 6.44 8.58
CA ILE A 128 -10.55 5.03 8.25
C ILE A 128 -10.58 4.19 9.52
N PHE A 129 -11.40 3.13 9.52
CA PHE A 129 -11.51 2.14 10.61
C PHE A 129 -11.38 0.75 10.00
N SER A 130 -10.24 0.45 9.40
CA SER A 130 -10.09 -0.72 8.54
C SER A 130 -8.62 -1.08 8.33
N LYS A 131 -8.42 -2.24 7.72
CA LYS A 131 -7.14 -2.65 7.15
C LYS A 131 -6.93 -1.98 5.80
N LEU A 132 -5.82 -1.29 5.63
CA LEU A 132 -5.37 -0.72 4.35
C LEU A 132 -4.16 -1.47 3.82
N ARG A 133 -4.24 -1.90 2.57
CA ARG A 133 -3.12 -2.53 1.86
C ARG A 133 -2.85 -1.82 0.56
N ALA A 134 -1.72 -1.17 0.45
CA ALA A 134 -1.24 -0.59 -0.80
C ALA A 134 -0.01 -1.34 -1.31
N THR A 135 0.11 -1.50 -2.62
CA THR A 135 1.31 -2.09 -3.20
C THR A 135 2.48 -1.10 -3.25
N GLU A 136 2.20 0.20 -3.25
CA GLU A 136 3.22 1.25 -3.29
C GLU A 136 3.18 2.13 -2.03
N GLU A 137 2.16 2.97 -1.87
CA GLU A 137 2.16 4.02 -0.86
C GLU A 137 0.80 4.22 -0.19
N ILE A 138 0.82 4.51 1.12
CA ILE A 138 -0.32 5.05 1.87
C ILE A 138 0.07 6.43 2.39
N ILE A 139 -0.74 7.45 2.08
CA ILE A 139 -0.54 8.82 2.54
C ILE A 139 -1.71 9.23 3.44
N ALA A 140 -1.44 9.48 4.70
CA ALA A 140 -2.38 10.10 5.63
C ALA A 140 -2.22 11.62 5.55
N MET A 141 -3.21 12.30 4.96
CA MET A 141 -3.21 13.75 4.76
C MET A 141 -3.62 14.49 6.03
N ALA A 142 -3.29 15.76 6.11
CA ALA A 142 -3.68 16.63 7.24
C ALA A 142 -5.19 16.53 7.56
N GLY A 143 -5.53 16.40 8.84
CA GLY A 143 -6.92 16.23 9.30
C GLY A 143 -7.48 14.81 9.15
N SER A 144 -6.77 13.88 8.53
CA SER A 144 -7.18 12.50 8.45
C SER A 144 -6.99 11.74 9.77
N SER A 145 -7.78 10.67 9.94
CA SER A 145 -7.66 9.75 11.08
C SER A 145 -7.73 8.32 10.59
N ILE A 146 -6.70 7.54 10.88
CA ILE A 146 -6.63 6.13 10.50
C ILE A 146 -6.53 5.25 11.73
N SER A 147 -7.42 4.25 11.83
CA SER A 147 -7.41 3.22 12.87
C SER A 147 -7.52 1.85 12.21
N GLY A 148 -6.66 0.89 12.60
CA GLY A 148 -6.68 -0.48 12.05
C GLY A 148 -5.29 -1.02 11.77
N GLU A 149 -5.06 -1.49 10.55
CA GLU A 149 -3.79 -2.07 10.12
C GLU A 149 -3.32 -1.40 8.81
N LEU A 150 -2.02 -1.13 8.68
CA LEU A 150 -1.43 -0.51 7.50
C LEU A 150 -0.33 -1.39 6.91
N HIS A 151 -0.43 -1.70 5.60
CA HIS A 151 0.58 -2.43 4.86
C HIS A 151 0.88 -1.73 3.54
N ALA A 152 2.11 -1.28 3.33
CA ALA A 152 2.57 -0.66 2.08
C ALA A 152 4.09 -0.72 1.96
N LEU A 153 4.65 -0.40 0.79
CA LEU A 153 6.09 -0.15 0.69
C LEU A 153 6.48 1.13 1.42
N VAL A 154 5.68 2.19 1.23
CA VAL A 154 5.89 3.49 1.89
C VAL A 154 4.61 3.89 2.63
N VAL A 155 4.76 4.30 3.89
CA VAL A 155 3.68 4.94 4.65
C VAL A 155 4.13 6.34 5.01
N ARG A 156 3.35 7.33 4.57
CA ARG A 156 3.58 8.75 4.85
C ARG A 156 2.46 9.32 5.69
N ILE A 157 2.80 9.95 6.78
CA ILE A 157 1.86 10.56 7.71
C ILE A 157 2.17 12.04 7.78
N GLU A 158 1.35 12.84 7.11
CA GLU A 158 1.54 14.28 7.00
C GLU A 158 1.23 15.00 8.32
N ARG A 159 1.77 16.18 8.48
CA ARG A 159 1.51 17.03 9.65
C ARG A 159 0.01 17.25 9.84
N GLY A 160 -0.49 17.04 11.06
CA GLY A 160 -1.92 17.14 11.38
C GLY A 160 -2.75 15.89 11.09
N ALA A 161 -2.16 14.83 10.53
CA ALA A 161 -2.78 13.51 10.47
C ALA A 161 -2.62 12.77 11.81
N THR A 162 -3.56 11.86 12.08
CA THR A 162 -3.53 10.99 13.27
C THR A 162 -3.66 9.54 12.85
N VAL A 163 -2.70 8.70 13.23
CA VAL A 163 -2.68 7.27 12.92
C VAL A 163 -2.60 6.49 14.21
N LYS A 164 -3.61 5.64 14.49
CA LYS A 164 -3.67 4.75 15.65
C LYS A 164 -3.89 3.32 15.17
N VAL A 165 -2.83 2.54 15.11
CA VAL A 165 -2.87 1.23 14.47
C VAL A 165 -2.35 0.12 15.39
N GLN A 166 -2.86 -1.08 15.19
CA GLN A 166 -2.38 -2.29 15.86
C GLN A 166 -1.18 -2.89 15.12
N GLU A 167 -1.19 -2.80 13.80
CA GLU A 167 -0.11 -3.31 12.96
C GLU A 167 0.23 -2.32 11.87
N LEU A 168 1.53 -2.04 11.72
CA LEU A 168 2.08 -1.23 10.65
C LEU A 168 3.28 -1.97 10.03
N SER A 169 3.17 -2.30 8.76
CA SER A 169 4.21 -3.00 8.01
C SER A 169 4.56 -2.22 6.74
N CYS A 170 5.80 -1.76 6.65
CA CYS A 170 6.30 -1.01 5.48
C CYS A 170 7.81 -1.17 5.34
N ALA A 171 8.36 -0.79 4.20
CA ALA A 171 9.80 -0.61 4.06
C ALA A 171 10.22 0.75 4.63
N ARG A 172 9.46 1.81 4.33
CA ARG A 172 9.77 3.17 4.79
C ARG A 172 8.56 3.83 5.44
N LEU A 173 8.74 4.36 6.66
CA LEU A 173 7.74 5.13 7.40
C LEU A 173 8.21 6.58 7.54
N LEU A 174 7.44 7.52 6.99
CA LEU A 174 7.69 8.97 7.06
C LEU A 174 6.64 9.60 7.96
N VAL A 175 7.04 10.20 9.06
CA VAL A 175 6.12 10.73 10.09
C VAL A 175 6.33 12.23 10.27
N GLY A 176 5.33 13.00 9.91
CA GLY A 176 5.18 14.42 10.25
C GLY A 176 3.95 14.71 11.11
N GLY A 177 3.13 13.70 11.40
CA GLY A 177 1.91 13.78 12.20
C GLY A 177 1.98 12.96 13.50
N ALA A 178 0.80 12.66 14.06
CA ALA A 178 0.70 11.88 15.30
C ALA A 178 0.54 10.39 14.99
N VAL A 179 1.38 9.55 15.60
CA VAL A 179 1.37 8.09 15.45
C VAL A 179 1.36 7.39 16.81
N GLU A 180 0.42 6.47 16.96
CA GLU A 180 0.32 5.56 18.08
C GLU A 180 0.21 4.13 17.55
N ILE A 181 1.19 3.28 17.90
CA ILE A 181 1.22 1.88 17.48
C ILE A 181 1.11 1.02 18.74
N SER A 182 0.02 0.26 18.85
CA SER A 182 -0.27 -0.56 20.03
C SER A 182 0.23 -2.00 19.92
N GLY A 183 0.67 -2.43 18.75
CA GLY A 183 1.12 -3.79 18.48
C GLY A 183 2.41 -3.86 17.66
N LEU A 184 2.37 -4.50 16.48
CA LEU A 184 3.54 -4.78 15.69
C LEU A 184 3.89 -3.63 14.74
N LEU A 185 5.15 -3.18 14.81
CA LEU A 185 5.75 -2.30 13.81
C LEU A 185 6.87 -3.03 13.10
N THR A 186 6.77 -3.13 11.78
CA THR A 186 7.83 -3.64 10.91
C THR A 186 8.16 -2.57 9.88
N ALA A 187 9.36 -2.03 9.93
CA ALA A 187 9.86 -1.05 9.00
C ALA A 187 11.37 -1.22 8.81
N THR A 188 11.90 -0.94 7.63
CA THR A 188 13.36 -0.92 7.39
C THR A 188 13.95 0.45 7.76
N GLU A 189 13.20 1.51 7.48
CA GLU A 189 13.61 2.88 7.75
C GLU A 189 12.42 3.69 8.30
N ILE A 190 12.67 4.44 9.38
CA ILE A 190 11.70 5.37 9.96
C ILE A 190 12.33 6.76 9.97
N ILE A 191 11.62 7.74 9.42
CA ILE A 191 12.03 9.14 9.39
C ILE A 191 10.97 9.96 10.11
N LEU A 192 11.39 10.66 11.16
CA LEU A 192 10.54 11.57 11.95
C LEU A 192 10.89 13.00 11.61
N SER A 193 9.94 13.71 11.02
CA SER A 193 10.10 15.11 10.59
C SER A 193 9.46 16.10 11.58
N ASP A 194 9.57 17.38 11.33
CA ASP A 194 8.93 18.42 12.14
C ASP A 194 7.42 18.20 12.29
N GLY A 195 6.94 18.27 13.51
CA GLY A 195 5.55 17.99 13.88
C GLY A 195 5.26 16.53 14.17
N ALA A 196 6.23 15.63 14.05
CA ALA A 196 6.07 14.22 14.42
C ALA A 196 5.80 14.08 15.93
N VAL A 197 4.74 13.37 16.27
CA VAL A 197 4.42 12.94 17.63
C VAL A 197 4.34 11.43 17.61
N PHE A 198 5.32 10.78 18.22
CA PHE A 198 5.37 9.33 18.34
C PHE A 198 5.36 8.97 19.82
N SER A 199 4.46 8.11 20.25
CA SER A 199 4.34 7.70 21.64
C SER A 199 4.48 6.20 21.80
N GLY A 200 5.12 5.77 22.90
CA GLY A 200 5.28 4.38 23.27
C GLY A 200 6.70 3.84 23.12
N ARG A 201 6.79 2.52 22.97
CA ARG A 201 8.05 1.80 22.83
C ARG A 201 8.31 1.48 21.36
N LEU A 202 9.53 1.73 20.91
CA LEU A 202 9.95 1.43 19.55
C LEU A 202 10.92 0.24 19.57
N ASN A 203 10.54 -0.89 19.00
CA ASN A 203 11.35 -2.10 18.93
C ASN A 203 11.53 -2.55 17.48
N ILE A 204 12.59 -2.06 16.85
CA ILE A 204 12.94 -2.28 15.43
C ILE A 204 14.44 -2.58 15.28
N PRO A 205 14.94 -3.71 15.83
CA PRO A 205 16.38 -3.95 16.05
C PRO A 205 17.25 -3.90 14.80
N GLU A 206 16.68 -4.17 13.61
CA GLU A 206 17.42 -4.19 12.34
C GLU A 206 17.16 -2.94 11.48
N SER A 207 16.44 -1.96 12.00
CA SER A 207 15.96 -0.82 11.24
C SER A 207 16.75 0.45 11.55
N LYS A 208 16.64 1.41 10.61
CA LYS A 208 17.20 2.74 10.77
C LYS A 208 16.13 3.71 11.25
N LEU A 209 16.46 4.47 12.28
CA LEU A 209 15.63 5.57 12.79
C LEU A 209 16.35 6.88 12.57
N LYS A 210 15.76 7.77 11.80
CA LYS A 210 16.25 9.13 11.60
C LYS A 210 15.28 10.15 12.20
N VAL A 211 15.79 11.05 13.03
CA VAL A 211 15.03 12.18 13.58
C VAL A 211 15.59 13.46 12.95
N GLU A 212 14.82 14.05 12.04
CA GLU A 212 15.23 15.21 11.27
C GLU A 212 15.29 16.50 12.10
N SER A 213 15.98 17.48 11.59
CA SER A 213 16.03 18.82 12.16
C SER A 213 14.62 19.40 12.32
N GLY A 214 14.36 20.02 13.48
CA GLY A 214 13.02 20.52 13.83
C GLY A 214 12.10 19.51 14.52
N ALA A 215 12.32 18.21 14.33
CA ALA A 215 11.54 17.19 15.03
C ALA A 215 11.88 17.16 16.53
N SER A 216 10.84 16.97 17.35
CA SER A 216 10.98 16.81 18.81
C SER A 216 10.11 15.67 19.28
N VAL A 217 10.73 14.53 19.61
CA VAL A 217 10.03 13.28 19.89
C VAL A 217 10.38 12.75 21.26
N HIS A 218 9.40 12.08 21.87
CA HIS A 218 9.56 11.42 23.15
C HIS A 218 9.16 9.95 23.06
N PHE A 219 10.03 9.06 23.51
CA PHE A 219 9.75 7.62 23.58
C PHE A 219 9.96 7.11 24.99
N ASP A 220 9.26 6.04 25.33
CA ASP A 220 9.57 5.30 26.57
C ASP A 220 10.91 4.59 26.44
N SER A 221 11.11 3.84 25.34
CA SER A 221 12.35 3.17 25.00
C SER A 221 12.49 2.98 23.50
N ILE A 222 13.73 2.90 23.03
CA ILE A 222 14.05 2.58 21.64
C ILE A 222 15.01 1.39 21.60
N THR A 223 14.72 0.44 20.69
CA THR A 223 15.64 -0.58 20.23
C THR A 223 15.69 -0.52 18.71
N CYS A 224 16.83 -0.18 18.10
CA CYS A 224 17.01 -0.07 16.66
C CYS A 224 18.42 -0.52 16.24
N GLY A 225 18.64 -0.69 14.93
CA GLY A 225 19.99 -0.91 14.40
C GLY A 225 20.80 0.37 14.39
N GLU A 226 20.27 1.41 13.78
CA GLU A 226 20.94 2.71 13.62
C GLU A 226 20.00 3.85 14.04
N LEU A 227 20.51 4.76 14.88
CA LEU A 227 19.81 5.99 15.27
C LEU A 227 20.60 7.21 14.79
N THR A 228 19.98 8.02 13.95
CA THR A 228 20.52 9.31 13.52
C THR A 228 19.66 10.45 14.08
N VAL A 229 20.27 11.37 14.81
CA VAL A 229 19.59 12.47 15.48
C VAL A 229 20.09 13.82 14.96
N GLU A 230 19.24 14.52 14.23
CA GLU A 230 19.42 15.93 13.81
C GLU A 230 18.47 16.86 14.61
N GLY A 231 17.38 16.32 15.17
CA GLY A 231 16.39 17.00 15.98
C GLY A 231 16.57 16.74 17.47
N LYS A 232 15.46 16.68 18.21
CA LYS A 232 15.45 16.44 19.67
C LYS A 232 14.80 15.10 19.98
N VAL A 233 15.50 14.26 20.71
CA VAL A 233 15.02 12.95 21.17
C VAL A 233 15.13 12.88 22.69
N ALA A 234 14.02 12.62 23.36
CA ALA A 234 14.01 12.35 24.79
C ALA A 234 13.48 10.94 25.06
N LEU A 235 14.15 10.19 25.91
CA LEU A 235 13.78 8.83 26.29
C LEU A 235 13.45 8.75 27.77
N GLY A 236 12.39 7.99 28.10
CA GLY A 236 11.98 7.77 29.48
C GLY A 236 12.82 6.71 30.21
N THR A 237 13.31 5.70 29.50
CA THR A 237 14.03 4.57 30.11
C THR A 237 15.37 4.27 29.46
N SER A 238 15.41 3.78 28.21
CA SER A 238 16.67 3.34 27.61
C SER A 238 16.67 3.38 26.08
N LEU A 239 17.86 3.49 25.52
CA LEU A 239 18.19 3.28 24.11
C LEU A 239 19.09 2.04 23.99
N SER A 240 18.74 1.15 23.05
CA SER A 240 19.62 0.07 22.61
C SER A 240 19.78 0.14 21.11
N ALA A 241 20.99 0.36 20.58
CA ALA A 241 21.25 0.48 19.17
C ALA A 241 22.66 -0.05 18.83
N GLU A 242 22.88 -0.47 17.57
CA GLU A 242 24.24 -0.75 17.13
C GLU A 242 25.03 0.54 16.94
N ASN A 243 24.43 1.49 16.24
CA ASN A 243 25.06 2.78 15.94
C ASN A 243 24.14 3.94 16.35
N VAL A 244 24.73 4.93 17.01
CA VAL A 244 24.09 6.19 17.38
C VAL A 244 24.90 7.35 16.86
N VAL A 245 24.31 8.19 16.02
CA VAL A 245 24.92 9.38 15.45
C VAL A 245 24.12 10.60 15.83
N VAL A 246 24.72 11.55 16.53
CA VAL A 246 24.11 12.83 16.87
C VAL A 246 24.79 13.93 16.08
N HIS A 247 24.06 14.51 15.14
CA HIS A 247 24.57 15.58 14.29
C HIS A 247 24.55 16.95 14.99
N SER A 248 25.19 17.93 14.34
CA SER A 248 25.17 19.32 14.81
C SER A 248 23.74 19.82 14.97
N GLY A 249 23.41 20.41 16.13
CA GLY A 249 22.06 20.86 16.48
C GLY A 249 21.14 19.76 17.00
N GLY A 250 21.51 18.48 16.84
CA GLY A 250 20.77 17.36 17.41
C GLY A 250 20.97 17.25 18.92
N SER A 251 19.92 16.77 19.61
CA SER A 251 19.95 16.55 21.07
C SER A 251 19.34 15.19 21.41
N LEU A 252 20.09 14.37 22.09
CA LEU A 252 19.65 13.06 22.59
C LEU A 252 19.78 13.01 24.10
N THR A 253 18.64 12.84 24.79
CA THR A 253 18.59 12.67 26.24
C THR A 253 17.99 11.30 26.57
N SER A 254 18.70 10.50 27.33
CA SER A 254 18.28 9.15 27.77
C SER A 254 18.83 8.85 29.15
N PRO A 255 18.10 8.17 30.03
CA PRO A 255 18.68 7.67 31.26
C PRO A 255 19.84 6.70 31.01
N VAL A 256 19.67 5.78 30.05
CA VAL A 256 20.67 4.76 29.72
C VAL A 256 20.77 4.59 28.20
N ILE A 257 22.00 4.53 27.69
CA ILE A 257 22.30 4.16 26.30
C ILE A 257 23.21 2.93 26.25
N ARG A 258 22.81 1.93 25.49
CA ARG A 258 23.59 0.75 25.15
C ARG A 258 23.81 0.76 23.64
N ALA A 259 25.00 1.14 23.21
CA ALA A 259 25.35 1.19 21.79
C ALA A 259 26.76 0.65 21.53
N ALA A 260 26.94 -0.03 20.39
CA ALA A 260 28.25 -0.51 19.99
C ALA A 260 29.15 0.66 19.53
N ARG A 261 28.53 1.65 18.89
CA ARG A 261 29.22 2.88 18.44
C ARG A 261 28.37 4.09 18.73
N ILE A 262 28.98 5.14 19.27
CA ILE A 262 28.36 6.44 19.48
C ILE A 262 29.26 7.50 18.85
N GLU A 263 28.66 8.34 18.00
CA GLU A 263 29.34 9.47 17.35
C GLU A 263 28.53 10.74 17.60
N VAL A 264 29.19 11.77 18.13
CA VAL A 264 28.57 13.07 18.37
C VAL A 264 29.36 14.12 17.61
N SER A 265 28.70 14.77 16.63
CA SER A 265 29.29 15.84 15.85
C SER A 265 29.45 17.12 16.67
N PRO A 266 30.36 18.02 16.33
CA PRO A 266 30.48 19.33 16.97
C PRO A 266 29.13 20.06 16.94
N GLY A 267 28.67 20.54 18.12
CA GLY A 267 27.36 21.17 18.28
C GLY A 267 26.19 20.24 18.50
N GLY A 268 26.41 18.93 18.48
CA GLY A 268 25.44 17.93 18.95
C GLY A 268 25.50 17.77 20.47
N THR A 269 24.40 17.39 21.09
CA THR A 269 24.28 17.20 22.55
C THR A 269 23.84 15.78 22.86
N LEU A 270 24.59 15.10 23.72
CA LEU A 270 24.26 13.78 24.26
C LEU A 270 24.26 13.81 25.78
N GLN A 271 23.16 13.42 26.42
CA GLN A 271 23.04 13.31 27.86
C GLN A 271 22.52 11.91 28.25
N ALA A 272 23.39 11.06 28.73
CA ALA A 272 23.03 9.68 29.11
C ALA A 272 24.10 9.02 29.99
N LEU A 273 23.72 7.96 30.72
CA LEU A 273 24.63 6.97 31.24
C LEU A 273 24.89 5.95 30.10
N ILE A 274 26.17 5.76 29.76
CA ILE A 274 26.58 4.80 28.73
C ILE A 274 26.91 3.48 29.40
N GLU A 275 26.18 2.42 29.04
CA GLU A 275 26.42 1.05 29.48
C GLU A 275 27.00 0.19 28.35
N LYS A 276 27.62 -0.93 28.74
CA LYS A 276 28.19 -1.86 27.76
C LYS A 276 27.08 -2.41 26.83
N TYR A 277 27.30 -2.33 25.54
CA TYR A 277 26.45 -2.95 24.54
C TYR A 277 26.64 -4.47 24.55
N VAL A 278 25.55 -5.20 24.63
CA VAL A 278 25.53 -6.65 24.44
C VAL A 278 24.75 -6.94 23.18
N PRO A 279 25.39 -7.44 22.12
CA PRO A 279 24.68 -7.80 20.89
C PRO A 279 23.58 -8.82 21.19
N ARG A 280 22.42 -8.66 20.59
CA ARG A 280 21.39 -9.68 20.64
C ARG A 280 21.88 -10.90 19.86
N GLU A 281 21.87 -12.06 20.46
CA GLU A 281 22.03 -13.30 19.70
C GLU A 281 20.91 -13.39 18.67
N ALA A 282 21.29 -13.63 17.41
CA ALA A 282 20.30 -13.90 16.38
C ALA A 282 19.41 -15.06 16.82
N PRO A 283 18.09 -15.01 16.66
CA PRO A 283 17.22 -16.14 16.96
C PRO A 283 17.77 -17.34 16.21
N LYS A 284 18.14 -18.40 16.95
CA LYS A 284 18.58 -19.65 16.34
C LYS A 284 17.51 -20.06 15.34
N ALA A 285 17.92 -20.23 14.09
CA ALA A 285 17.05 -20.82 13.09
C ALA A 285 16.45 -22.10 13.68
N PRO A 286 15.15 -22.35 13.55
CA PRO A 286 14.56 -23.60 14.00
C PRO A 286 15.35 -24.72 13.35
N GLU A 287 15.88 -25.63 14.19
CA GLU A 287 16.53 -26.84 13.70
C GLU A 287 15.56 -27.52 12.74
N PRO A 288 16.01 -27.91 11.52
CA PRO A 288 15.15 -28.62 10.59
C PRO A 288 14.61 -29.86 11.29
N GLU A 289 13.28 -29.93 11.47
CA GLU A 289 12.63 -31.15 11.92
C GLU A 289 13.03 -32.26 10.95
N ILE A 290 13.89 -33.16 11.43
CA ILE A 290 14.23 -34.40 10.73
C ILE A 290 12.94 -35.23 10.72
N LYS A 291 12.18 -35.17 9.63
CA LYS A 291 11.07 -36.08 9.43
C LYS A 291 11.65 -37.49 9.41
N PRO A 292 11.13 -38.41 10.26
CA PRO A 292 11.57 -39.80 10.22
C PRO A 292 11.31 -40.35 8.80
N ASP A 293 12.30 -41.04 8.27
CA ASP A 293 12.22 -41.70 6.97
C ASP A 293 11.04 -42.71 6.95
N PRO A 294 10.17 -42.63 5.93
CA PRO A 294 8.99 -43.50 5.83
C PRO A 294 9.31 -44.99 5.55
N GLU A 295 10.57 -45.38 5.46
CA GLU A 295 10.96 -46.77 5.12
C GLU A 295 11.06 -47.74 6.32
N THR A 296 10.83 -47.29 7.58
CA THR A 296 10.98 -48.17 8.74
C THR A 296 9.67 -48.84 9.19
N GLU A 297 8.53 -48.60 8.56
CA GLU A 297 7.24 -49.22 8.93
C GLU A 297 6.83 -50.42 8.05
N ALA A 298 7.64 -50.83 7.09
CA ALA A 298 7.27 -51.92 6.15
C ALA A 298 7.78 -53.31 6.56
N GLU A 299 8.44 -53.52 7.69
CA GLU A 299 9.03 -54.81 8.05
C GLU A 299 8.43 -55.45 9.32
N ALA A 300 7.25 -55.01 9.77
CA ALA A 300 6.56 -55.60 10.93
C ALA A 300 5.04 -55.80 10.64
N ALA A 301 4.70 -56.50 9.55
CA ALA A 301 3.35 -57.01 9.34
C ALA A 301 3.40 -58.41 8.66
#